data_1cf1f1de165f4303ed7171af59fc1401
#
_entry.id   1cf1f1de165f4303ed7171af59fc1401
#
_cell.length_a   1.000
_cell.length_b   1.000
_cell.length_c   1.000
_cell.angle_alpha   90.00
_cell.angle_beta   90.00
_cell.angle_gamma   90.00
#
_symmetry.space_group_name_H-M   'P 1'
#
loop_
_entity.id
_entity.type
_entity.pdbx_description
1 polymer ?
#
loop_
_entity_poly.entity_id
_entity_poly.type
_entity_poly.pdbx_seq_one_letter_code
_entity_poly.pdbx_strand_id
1 'polypeptide(L)'
;MLATFTRRIAGKVATRGLVVALGVGYSEAPFIDLRGKLPTTGEYPARDMDRVDAIVVHHSATRGQTIRSIAEFHTATREWPAIAYHFAVGWDGKVYQLNDVERRTNHAQGFNSRSIGVCLIGDYEAHPVPPETVHSLSHLIEALSEQYGPLRIVLHSETKQTKCPGYWGREAVERIR
;
A
#
# COMPACT_ATOMS: atom_id res chain seq x y z
N MET A 1 22.06 32.67 20.64
CA MET A 1 21.41 31.64 21.45
C MET A 1 19.98 31.50 20.95
N LEU A 2 19.74 30.55 20.04
CA LEU A 2 18.38 30.21 19.57
C LEU A 2 17.99 28.88 20.22
N ALA A 3 16.95 28.94 21.04
CA ALA A 3 16.40 27.80 21.74
C ALA A 3 15.47 27.04 20.80
N THR A 4 15.82 25.78 20.51
CA THR A 4 15.01 24.82 19.80
C THR A 4 13.86 24.34 20.66
N PHE A 5 12.63 24.68 20.28
CA PHE A 5 11.41 24.26 20.99
C PHE A 5 10.97 22.91 20.40
N THR A 6 11.35 21.82 21.07
CA THR A 6 10.82 20.49 20.77
C THR A 6 9.46 20.35 21.43
N ARG A 7 8.38 20.48 20.66
CA ARG A 7 7.02 20.16 21.13
C ARG A 7 6.78 18.66 21.00
N ARG A 8 6.92 17.91 22.09
CA ARG A 8 6.30 16.59 22.25
C ARG A 8 4.79 16.79 22.33
N ILE A 9 4.06 16.34 21.32
CA ILE A 9 2.60 16.18 21.41
C ILE A 9 2.33 14.71 21.73
N ALA A 10 2.19 14.42 23.04
CA ALA A 10 1.50 13.22 23.49
C ALA A 10 0.00 13.52 23.41
N GLY A 11 -0.69 12.97 22.42
CA GLY A 11 -2.14 13.12 22.26
C GLY A 11 -2.67 11.98 21.40
N LYS A 12 -3.64 11.25 21.95
CA LYS A 12 -4.42 10.18 21.33
C LYS A 12 -4.63 10.45 19.84
N VAL A 13 -4.03 9.63 18.97
CA VAL A 13 -4.33 9.63 17.54
C VAL A 13 -5.72 9.05 17.39
N ALA A 14 -6.71 9.94 17.28
CA ALA A 14 -8.02 9.55 16.75
C ALA A 14 -7.77 9.04 15.34
N THR A 15 -8.30 7.85 15.02
CA THR A 15 -8.36 7.24 13.70
C THR A 15 -9.04 8.19 12.71
N ARG A 16 -8.30 9.20 12.23
CA ARG A 16 -8.70 10.00 11.09
C ARG A 16 -8.28 9.21 9.86
N GLY A 17 -9.26 8.71 9.10
CA GLY A 17 -9.02 8.16 7.79
C GLY A 17 -8.10 9.09 6.99
N LEU A 18 -7.20 8.51 6.20
CA LEU A 18 -6.32 9.22 5.29
C LEU A 18 -7.19 10.12 4.40
N VAL A 19 -7.30 11.41 4.73
CA VAL A 19 -7.88 12.42 3.84
C VAL A 19 -6.73 12.86 2.95
N VAL A 20 -6.57 12.18 1.82
CA VAL A 20 -5.69 12.63 0.75
C VAL A 20 -6.35 13.85 0.11
N ALA A 21 -6.05 15.05 0.61
CA ALA A 21 -6.38 16.29 -0.07
C ALA A 21 -5.39 16.45 -1.24
N LEU A 22 -5.70 15.84 -2.37
CA LEU A 22 -4.95 16.02 -3.63
C LEU A 22 -5.35 17.39 -4.21
N GLY A 23 -4.50 18.38 -3.97
CA GLY A 23 -4.68 19.73 -4.52
C GLY A 23 -4.24 19.82 -5.98
N VAL A 24 -5.11 20.45 -6.77
CA VAL A 24 -4.90 21.11 -8.08
C VAL A 24 -4.81 20.23 -9.34
N GLY A 25 -5.94 20.09 -10.04
CA GLY A 25 -5.99 20.18 -11.52
C GLY A 25 -6.11 18.89 -12.33
N TYR A 26 -6.10 17.70 -11.73
CA TYR A 26 -6.47 16.45 -12.39
C TYR A 26 -7.58 15.75 -11.61
N SER A 27 -8.49 15.07 -12.31
CA SER A 27 -9.58 14.31 -11.71
C SER A 27 -9.01 13.37 -10.63
N GLU A 28 -9.32 13.65 -9.36
CA GLU A 28 -8.86 12.87 -8.22
C GLU A 28 -9.28 11.41 -8.43
N ALA A 29 -8.31 10.49 -8.43
CA ALA A 29 -8.64 9.08 -8.43
C ALA A 29 -9.45 8.77 -7.16
N PRO A 30 -10.66 8.17 -7.25
CA PRO A 30 -11.49 7.96 -6.08
C PRO A 30 -10.79 7.06 -5.06
N PHE A 31 -10.67 7.56 -3.84
CA PHE A 31 -10.17 6.82 -2.69
C PHE A 31 -11.33 6.03 -2.06
N ILE A 32 -11.17 4.72 -1.93
CA ILE A 32 -12.22 3.82 -1.45
C ILE A 32 -11.73 3.09 -0.20
N ASP A 33 -12.36 3.35 0.93
CA ASP A 33 -12.09 2.62 2.18
C ASP A 33 -12.85 1.28 2.21
N LEU A 34 -12.10 0.18 2.16
CA LEU A 34 -12.61 -1.19 2.25
C LEU A 34 -12.24 -1.89 3.57
N ARG A 35 -11.67 -1.19 4.54
CA ARG A 35 -11.37 -1.75 5.86
C ARG A 35 -12.66 -2.25 6.52
N GLY A 36 -12.60 -3.48 7.05
CA GLY A 36 -13.76 -4.14 7.67
C GLY A 36 -14.89 -4.54 6.70
N LYS A 37 -14.72 -4.35 5.37
CA LYS A 37 -15.73 -4.68 4.34
C LYS A 37 -15.38 -5.89 3.48
N LEU A 38 -14.20 -6.46 3.69
CA LEU A 38 -13.68 -7.61 2.96
C LEU A 38 -13.75 -8.87 3.83
N PRO A 39 -13.72 -10.08 3.22
CA PRO A 39 -13.58 -11.33 3.96
C PRO A 39 -12.40 -11.30 4.91
N THR A 40 -12.64 -11.69 6.17
CA THR A 40 -11.64 -11.76 7.23
C THR A 40 -11.97 -12.91 8.20
N THR A 41 -10.94 -13.54 8.77
CA THR A 41 -11.03 -14.52 9.85
C THR A 41 -10.45 -13.98 11.15
N GLY A 42 -9.93 -12.74 11.12
CA GLY A 42 -9.31 -12.08 12.27
C GLY A 42 -8.63 -10.78 11.87
N GLU A 43 -7.78 -10.27 12.75
CA GLU A 43 -7.02 -9.04 12.53
C GLU A 43 -5.53 -9.31 12.54
N TYR A 44 -4.79 -8.55 11.72
CA TYR A 44 -3.33 -8.51 11.83
C TYR A 44 -2.90 -7.82 13.14
N PRO A 45 -1.80 -8.27 13.78
CA PRO A 45 -1.29 -7.60 14.96
C PRO A 45 -0.86 -6.16 14.67
N ALA A 46 -0.95 -5.31 15.66
CA ALA A 46 -0.38 -3.97 15.59
C ALA A 46 1.15 -4.03 15.43
N ARG A 47 1.73 -2.97 14.87
CA ARG A 47 3.17 -2.80 14.72
C ARG A 47 3.63 -1.44 15.26
N ASP A 48 4.92 -1.35 15.52
CA ASP A 48 5.59 -0.11 15.87
C ASP A 48 5.78 0.75 14.60
N MET A 49 5.16 1.92 14.57
CA MET A 49 5.20 2.81 13.43
C MET A 49 6.55 3.53 13.27
N ASP A 50 7.32 3.70 14.34
CA ASP A 50 8.67 4.30 14.29
C ASP A 50 9.66 3.45 13.47
N ARG A 51 9.31 2.18 13.20
CA ARG A 51 10.09 1.25 12.39
C ARG A 51 9.69 1.23 10.92
N VAL A 52 8.62 1.93 10.55
CA VAL A 52 8.13 1.93 9.16
C VAL A 52 8.95 2.91 8.34
N ASP A 53 9.74 2.39 7.40
CA ASP A 53 10.69 3.13 6.59
C ASP A 53 10.60 2.84 5.09
N ALA A 54 9.63 2.02 4.66
CA ALA A 54 9.50 1.64 3.26
C ALA A 54 8.05 1.40 2.81
N ILE A 55 7.83 1.54 1.52
CA ILE A 55 6.66 1.04 0.79
C ILE A 55 7.15 -0.11 -0.09
N VAL A 56 6.52 -1.29 0.01
CA VAL A 56 6.79 -2.42 -0.88
C VAL A 56 5.68 -2.51 -1.90
N VAL A 57 6.04 -2.40 -3.18
CA VAL A 57 5.11 -2.48 -4.30
C VAL A 57 5.02 -3.91 -4.84
N HIS A 58 3.78 -4.36 -5.01
CA HIS A 58 3.40 -5.68 -5.52
C HIS A 58 2.50 -5.56 -6.74
N HIS A 59 2.25 -6.69 -7.43
CA HIS A 59 1.11 -6.87 -8.30
C HIS A 59 0.31 -8.12 -7.89
N SER A 60 -0.96 -8.19 -8.32
CA SER A 60 -1.78 -9.38 -8.04
C SER A 60 -1.43 -10.58 -8.92
N ALA A 61 -0.63 -10.38 -9.97
CA ALA A 61 -0.18 -11.38 -10.94
C ALA A 61 -1.33 -12.12 -11.65
N THR A 62 -2.53 -11.55 -11.67
CA THR A 62 -3.71 -12.17 -12.26
C THR A 62 -4.61 -11.12 -12.90
N ARG A 63 -5.01 -11.36 -14.13
CA ARG A 63 -5.93 -10.48 -14.85
C ARG A 63 -7.38 -10.74 -14.43
N GLY A 64 -8.18 -9.68 -14.27
CA GLY A 64 -9.60 -9.78 -13.91
C GLY A 64 -9.88 -10.15 -12.44
N GLN A 65 -8.85 -10.21 -11.60
CA GLN A 65 -9.01 -10.46 -10.19
C GLN A 65 -9.61 -9.24 -9.48
N THR A 66 -10.58 -9.48 -8.60
CA THR A 66 -11.16 -8.45 -7.74
C THR A 66 -10.45 -8.40 -6.39
N ILE A 67 -10.52 -7.25 -5.71
CA ILE A 67 -9.99 -7.12 -4.34
C ILE A 67 -10.65 -8.14 -3.39
N ARG A 68 -11.96 -8.40 -3.57
CA ARG A 68 -12.68 -9.42 -2.80
C ARG A 68 -12.12 -10.81 -3.03
N SER A 69 -11.87 -11.22 -4.28
CA SER A 69 -11.31 -12.55 -4.58
C SER A 69 -9.87 -12.70 -4.06
N ILE A 70 -9.08 -11.63 -4.01
CA ILE A 70 -7.77 -11.63 -3.35
C ILE A 70 -7.92 -11.85 -1.84
N ALA A 71 -8.88 -11.17 -1.20
CA ALA A 71 -9.14 -11.33 0.22
C ALA A 71 -9.61 -12.77 0.54
N GLU A 72 -10.51 -13.33 -0.26
CA GLU A 72 -10.96 -14.72 -0.15
C GLU A 72 -9.81 -15.73 -0.28
N PHE A 73 -8.93 -15.54 -1.28
CA PHE A 73 -7.73 -16.37 -1.42
C PHE A 73 -6.80 -16.26 -0.21
N HIS A 74 -6.59 -15.06 0.32
CA HIS A 74 -5.72 -14.87 1.50
C HIS A 74 -6.33 -15.51 2.75
N THR A 75 -7.64 -15.42 2.96
CA THR A 75 -8.29 -15.98 4.15
C THR A 75 -8.55 -17.48 4.04
N ALA A 76 -9.06 -17.95 2.89
CA ALA A 76 -9.46 -19.35 2.74
C ALA A 76 -8.31 -20.28 2.33
N THR A 77 -7.34 -19.80 1.52
CA THR A 77 -6.26 -20.64 1.01
C THR A 77 -4.94 -20.45 1.75
N ARG A 78 -4.64 -19.19 2.13
CA ARG A 78 -3.42 -18.86 2.89
C ARG A 78 -3.61 -18.92 4.39
N GLU A 79 -4.86 -19.04 4.86
CA GLU A 79 -5.23 -19.02 6.28
C GLU A 79 -4.73 -17.76 7.01
N TRP A 80 -4.64 -16.64 6.26
CA TRP A 80 -4.26 -15.36 6.81
C TRP A 80 -5.48 -14.64 7.41
N PRO A 81 -5.29 -13.77 8.42
CA PRO A 81 -6.43 -13.12 9.09
C PRO A 81 -7.29 -12.27 8.13
N ALA A 82 -6.66 -11.64 7.13
CA ALA A 82 -7.32 -10.76 6.17
C ALA A 82 -6.47 -10.64 4.89
N ILE A 83 -6.90 -9.78 3.96
CA ILE A 83 -6.10 -9.39 2.80
C ILE A 83 -4.74 -8.84 3.26
N ALA A 84 -3.64 -9.23 2.59
CA ALA A 84 -2.29 -8.99 3.09
C ALA A 84 -1.69 -7.61 2.76
N TYR A 85 -2.40 -6.75 2.06
CA TYR A 85 -1.91 -5.43 1.66
C TYR A 85 -2.59 -4.32 2.47
N HIS A 86 -1.89 -3.18 2.62
CA HIS A 86 -2.48 -1.99 3.23
C HIS A 86 -3.31 -1.21 2.21
N PHE A 87 -2.80 -1.12 0.99
CA PHE A 87 -3.46 -0.46 -0.12
C PHE A 87 -3.44 -1.32 -1.38
N ALA A 88 -4.38 -1.04 -2.28
CA ALA A 88 -4.33 -1.50 -3.67
C ALA A 88 -4.61 -0.33 -4.61
N VAL A 89 -4.06 -0.41 -5.83
CA VAL A 89 -4.36 0.50 -6.92
C VAL A 89 -4.94 -0.33 -8.06
N GLY A 90 -6.16 0.01 -8.46
CA GLY A 90 -6.88 -0.66 -9.54
C GLY A 90 -6.31 -0.33 -10.92
N TRP A 91 -6.68 -1.11 -11.91
CA TRP A 91 -6.38 -0.87 -13.32
C TRP A 91 -6.92 0.47 -13.82
N ASP A 92 -8.02 0.94 -13.20
CA ASP A 92 -8.70 2.20 -13.48
C ASP A 92 -8.18 3.37 -12.61
N GLY A 93 -7.05 3.21 -11.96
CA GLY A 93 -6.44 4.19 -11.09
C GLY A 93 -7.11 4.38 -9.73
N LYS A 94 -8.21 3.68 -9.41
CA LYS A 94 -8.83 3.78 -8.10
C LYS A 94 -7.90 3.27 -7.00
N VAL A 95 -7.81 4.03 -5.91
CA VAL A 95 -7.02 3.66 -4.73
C VAL A 95 -7.93 3.09 -3.66
N TYR A 96 -7.56 1.93 -3.14
CA TYR A 96 -8.31 1.23 -2.11
C TYR A 96 -7.48 1.10 -0.84
N GLN A 97 -8.01 1.50 0.31
CA GLN A 97 -7.44 1.16 1.61
C GLN A 97 -8.04 -0.15 2.11
N LEU A 98 -7.19 -1.11 2.46
CA LEU A 98 -7.56 -2.49 2.78
C LEU A 98 -7.33 -2.83 4.26
N ASN A 99 -6.25 -2.28 4.84
CA ASN A 99 -5.91 -2.40 6.25
C ASN A 99 -5.41 -1.06 6.79
N ASP A 100 -5.48 -0.89 8.11
CA ASP A 100 -4.79 0.21 8.78
C ASP A 100 -3.29 0.07 8.62
N VAL A 101 -2.59 1.20 8.45
CA VAL A 101 -1.13 1.21 8.28
C VAL A 101 -0.42 0.71 9.55
N GLU A 102 -1.05 0.84 10.69
CA GLU A 102 -0.60 0.36 12.00
C GLU A 102 -0.65 -1.19 12.14
N ARG A 103 -1.19 -1.90 11.16
CA ARG A 103 -1.26 -3.37 11.18
C ARG A 103 -0.05 -3.98 10.45
N ARG A 104 0.52 -5.05 11.01
CA ARG A 104 1.61 -5.81 10.39
C ARG A 104 1.04 -6.88 9.47
N THR A 105 0.71 -6.52 8.24
CA THR A 105 0.15 -7.44 7.24
C THR A 105 1.21 -8.40 6.65
N ASN A 106 0.79 -9.51 6.03
CA ASN A 106 1.67 -10.58 5.54
C ASN A 106 2.09 -10.39 4.07
N HIS A 107 2.42 -9.17 3.63
CA HIS A 107 2.70 -8.87 2.22
C HIS A 107 4.14 -9.20 1.76
N ALA A 108 5.14 -9.05 2.64
CA ALA A 108 6.55 -9.27 2.30
C ALA A 108 7.31 -9.82 3.51
N GLN A 109 7.62 -11.12 3.51
CA GLN A 109 8.37 -11.75 4.59
C GLN A 109 9.71 -11.03 4.84
N GLY A 110 10.01 -10.72 6.10
CA GLY A 110 11.18 -9.94 6.51
C GLY A 110 10.96 -8.42 6.44
N PHE A 111 9.96 -7.93 5.71
CA PHE A 111 9.59 -6.51 5.59
C PHE A 111 8.25 -6.15 6.23
N ASN A 112 7.42 -7.12 6.61
CA ASN A 112 6.06 -6.89 7.12
C ASN A 112 5.97 -5.89 8.28
N SER A 113 6.96 -5.85 9.18
CA SER A 113 6.98 -4.97 10.35
C SER A 113 7.46 -3.56 10.05
N ARG A 114 8.14 -3.34 8.92
CA ARG A 114 8.80 -2.08 8.59
C ARG A 114 8.33 -1.43 7.29
N SER A 115 7.32 -2.01 6.60
CA SER A 115 6.89 -1.48 5.32
C SER A 115 5.37 -1.47 5.15
N ILE A 116 4.90 -0.55 4.31
CA ILE A 116 3.52 -0.46 3.83
C ILE A 116 3.43 -1.27 2.54
N GLY A 117 2.54 -2.26 2.47
CA GLY A 117 2.33 -3.05 1.26
C GLY A 117 1.31 -2.40 0.35
N VAL A 118 1.69 -2.12 -0.90
CA VAL A 118 0.81 -1.59 -1.96
C VAL A 118 0.74 -2.59 -3.10
N CYS A 119 -0.46 -3.02 -3.50
CA CYS A 119 -0.68 -3.99 -4.56
C CYS A 119 -1.31 -3.33 -5.80
N LEU A 120 -0.65 -3.39 -6.94
CA LEU A 120 -1.23 -3.07 -8.23
C LEU A 120 -2.09 -4.23 -8.71
N ILE A 121 -3.39 -3.98 -8.97
CA ILE A 121 -4.32 -5.03 -9.39
C ILE A 121 -4.14 -5.28 -10.89
N GLY A 122 -3.55 -6.43 -11.24
CA GLY A 122 -3.28 -6.82 -12.63
C GLY A 122 -2.10 -7.78 -12.74
N ASP A 123 -1.90 -8.29 -13.97
CA ASP A 123 -0.71 -9.06 -14.35
C ASP A 123 0.26 -8.17 -15.11
N TYR A 124 1.18 -7.57 -14.39
CA TYR A 124 2.19 -6.64 -14.92
C TYR A 124 3.50 -7.34 -15.31
N GLU A 125 3.56 -8.65 -15.29
CA GLU A 125 4.55 -9.41 -16.03
C GLU A 125 4.18 -9.43 -17.54
N ALA A 126 2.90 -9.55 -17.86
CA ALA A 126 2.40 -9.71 -19.23
C ALA A 126 1.94 -8.38 -19.88
N HIS A 127 1.53 -7.36 -19.09
CA HIS A 127 0.90 -6.15 -19.61
C HIS A 127 1.47 -4.88 -18.99
N PRO A 128 1.57 -3.78 -19.76
CA PRO A 128 1.96 -2.46 -19.22
C PRO A 128 1.02 -2.01 -18.10
N VAL A 129 1.58 -1.29 -17.13
CA VAL A 129 0.78 -0.60 -16.10
C VAL A 129 0.10 0.61 -16.74
N PRO A 130 -1.24 0.76 -16.62
CA PRO A 130 -1.95 1.92 -17.16
C PRO A 130 -1.42 3.25 -16.60
N PRO A 131 -1.39 4.32 -17.39
CA PRO A 131 -0.92 5.65 -16.92
C PRO A 131 -1.67 6.13 -15.68
N GLU A 132 -2.98 5.92 -15.61
CA GLU A 132 -3.82 6.29 -14.46
C GLU A 132 -3.44 5.50 -13.20
N THR A 133 -3.05 4.23 -13.32
CA THR A 133 -2.54 3.41 -12.20
C THR A 133 -1.18 3.92 -11.72
N VAL A 134 -0.28 4.30 -12.65
CA VAL A 134 1.03 4.88 -12.32
C VAL A 134 0.86 6.21 -11.61
N HIS A 135 -0.01 7.09 -12.12
CA HIS A 135 -0.33 8.38 -11.53
C HIS A 135 -0.85 8.23 -10.09
N SER A 136 -1.85 7.35 -9.90
CA SER A 136 -2.42 7.09 -8.57
C SER A 136 -1.42 6.46 -7.60
N LEU A 137 -0.53 5.59 -8.09
CA LEU A 137 0.56 5.04 -7.27
C LEU A 137 1.51 6.13 -6.78
N SER A 138 1.93 7.06 -7.68
CA SER A 138 2.79 8.19 -7.32
C SER A 138 2.16 9.04 -6.22
N HIS A 139 0.92 9.48 -6.40
CA HIS A 139 0.20 10.28 -5.40
C HIS A 139 -0.01 9.56 -4.08
N LEU A 140 -0.29 8.25 -4.10
CA LEU A 140 -0.41 7.46 -2.87
C LEU A 140 0.93 7.43 -2.12
N ILE A 141 2.05 7.25 -2.82
CA ILE A 141 3.40 7.24 -2.23
C ILE A 141 3.74 8.61 -1.62
N GLU A 142 3.44 9.70 -2.33
CA GLU A 142 3.63 11.06 -1.84
C GLU A 142 2.83 11.30 -0.55
N ALA A 143 1.53 11.00 -0.55
CA ALA A 143 0.66 11.17 0.61
C ALA A 143 1.10 10.33 1.82
N LEU A 144 1.54 9.08 1.59
CA LEU A 144 2.07 8.24 2.65
C LEU A 144 3.39 8.79 3.21
N SER A 145 4.26 9.33 2.34
CA SER A 145 5.52 9.94 2.75
C SER A 145 5.33 11.26 3.51
N GLU A 146 4.33 12.05 3.14
CA GLU A 146 3.94 13.25 3.88
C GLU A 146 3.40 12.90 5.29
N GLN A 147 2.62 11.84 5.39
CA GLN A 147 1.99 11.46 6.65
C GLN A 147 2.93 10.72 7.60
N TYR A 148 3.79 9.84 7.10
CA TYR A 148 4.61 8.93 7.91
C TYR A 148 6.12 9.21 7.84
N GLY A 149 6.53 10.26 7.12
CA GLY A 149 7.93 10.60 6.87
C GLY A 149 8.49 9.95 5.60
N PRO A 150 9.77 10.23 5.26
CA PRO A 150 10.37 9.71 4.05
C PRO A 150 10.36 8.18 3.99
N LEU A 151 9.69 7.60 3.01
CA LEU A 151 9.57 6.16 2.81
C LEU A 151 10.35 5.73 1.56
N ARG A 152 11.20 4.71 1.71
CA ARG A 152 11.88 4.11 0.56
C ARG A 152 10.87 3.30 -0.26
N ILE A 153 10.88 3.46 -1.57
CA ILE A 153 10.09 2.64 -2.47
C ILE A 153 10.89 1.38 -2.79
N VAL A 154 10.31 0.20 -2.55
CA VAL A 154 10.97 -1.10 -2.68
C VAL A 154 10.08 -2.00 -3.54
N LEU A 155 10.68 -2.67 -4.52
CA LEU A 155 10.00 -3.72 -5.27
C LEU A 155 9.95 -5.02 -4.44
N HIS A 156 8.88 -5.79 -4.52
CA HIS A 156 8.82 -7.07 -3.81
C HIS A 156 9.99 -8.01 -4.20
N SER A 157 10.43 -7.95 -5.46
CA SER A 157 11.62 -8.70 -5.93
C SER A 157 12.95 -8.27 -5.30
N GLU A 158 13.02 -7.13 -4.65
CA GLU A 158 14.19 -6.68 -3.89
C GLU A 158 14.19 -7.23 -2.45
N THR A 159 13.06 -7.77 -1.98
CA THR A 159 12.93 -8.35 -0.64
C THR A 159 13.15 -9.88 -0.63
N LYS A 160 12.88 -10.54 -1.74
CA LYS A 160 13.08 -11.98 -1.94
C LYS A 160 13.10 -12.35 -3.41
N GLN A 161 13.52 -13.58 -3.73
CA GLN A 161 13.47 -14.10 -5.10
C GLN A 161 12.03 -14.27 -5.58
N THR A 162 11.55 -13.36 -6.42
CA THR A 162 10.21 -13.35 -7.05
C THR A 162 10.21 -12.41 -8.27
N LYS A 163 9.30 -12.60 -9.20
CA LYS A 163 9.09 -11.68 -10.33
C LYS A 163 8.24 -10.47 -9.96
N CYS A 164 7.53 -10.52 -8.82
CA CYS A 164 6.63 -9.43 -8.37
C CYS A 164 7.42 -8.12 -8.15
N PRO A 165 6.97 -6.98 -8.66
CA PRO A 165 5.65 -6.66 -9.23
C PRO A 165 5.50 -6.91 -10.74
N GLY A 166 6.33 -7.73 -11.37
CA GLY A 166 6.36 -8.01 -12.80
C GLY A 166 7.24 -7.02 -13.56
N TYR A 167 7.57 -7.33 -14.82
CA TYR A 167 8.43 -6.50 -15.66
C TYR A 167 7.90 -5.06 -15.77
N TRP A 168 6.66 -4.90 -16.20
CA TRP A 168 6.03 -3.58 -16.35
C TRP A 168 5.74 -2.88 -15.03
N GLY A 169 5.49 -3.64 -13.96
CA GLY A 169 5.36 -3.10 -12.62
C GLY A 169 6.67 -2.47 -12.12
N ARG A 170 7.81 -3.13 -12.40
CA ARG A 170 9.15 -2.59 -12.15
C ARG A 170 9.37 -1.29 -12.93
N GLU A 171 9.14 -1.32 -14.26
CA GLU A 171 9.31 -0.14 -15.12
C GLU A 171 8.47 1.07 -14.63
N ALA A 172 7.24 0.81 -14.17
CA ALA A 172 6.38 1.85 -13.63
C ALA A 172 6.96 2.46 -12.33
N VAL A 173 7.43 1.61 -11.42
CA VAL A 173 8.01 2.05 -10.13
C VAL A 173 9.32 2.80 -10.32
N GLU A 174 10.19 2.37 -11.25
CA GLU A 174 11.46 3.07 -11.53
C GLU A 174 11.28 4.50 -12.07
N ARG A 175 10.12 4.80 -12.67
CA ARG A 175 9.79 6.15 -13.15
C ARG A 175 9.34 7.11 -12.06
N ILE A 176 8.94 6.60 -10.90
CA ILE A 176 8.42 7.39 -9.77
C ILE A 176 9.35 7.36 -8.54
N ARG A 177 10.46 6.64 -8.60
CA ARG A 177 11.56 6.68 -7.62
C ARG A 177 12.39 7.94 -7.83
#